data_e208f815ad5f8780cf57855d1294d5ff
#
_entry.id   e208f815ad5f8780cf57855d1294d5ff
#
_cell.length_a   1.000
_cell.length_b   1.000
_cell.length_c   1.000
_cell.angle_alpha   90.00
_cell.angle_beta   90.00
_cell.angle_gamma   90.00
#
_symmetry.space_group_name_H-M   'P 1'
#
loop_
_entity.id
_entity.type
_entity.pdbx_description
1 polymer ?
#
loop_
_entity_poly.entity_id
_entity_poly.type
_entity_poly.pdbx_seq_one_letter_code
_entity_poly.pdbx_strand_id
1 'polypeptide(L)'
;MKCLFCKQSSTDTKSIEHIVPESLGNTKFILPLGYVCDKCNNYFAREVEKPFLELPELRLLRFQEGVPNKKNKMPAIDGLLNGNYRIKLKRKLSHNEVVNEAEVTPEAMDKLFNASEKATIIVPAFTNEMLPPNNAITSRFLAKMALEAFADKLKDIENSLEDLVNDTEFDMIRNHARLGTTKNWPCSIRRIYNYDKIWEYSDGLHGQMVHESDFLLIPVEKNDNPSTEYIMAEIYFVVALWGIEFAINMAGPEISGYEDW
;
A
#
# COMPACT_ATOMS: atom_id res chain seq x y z
N MET A 1 5.51 -26.86 2.49
CA MET A 1 4.92 -25.63 1.97
C MET A 1 5.96 -24.87 1.17
N LYS A 2 5.60 -24.22 0.07
CA LYS A 2 6.47 -23.37 -0.76
C LYS A 2 6.04 -21.92 -0.69
N CYS A 3 7.00 -21.02 -0.75
CA CYS A 3 6.75 -19.58 -0.74
C CYS A 3 6.05 -19.11 -2.03
N LEU A 4 4.99 -18.32 -1.88
CA LEU A 4 4.20 -17.72 -2.97
C LEU A 4 5.06 -16.99 -4.02
N PHE A 5 6.17 -16.36 -3.60
CA PHE A 5 6.99 -15.54 -4.47
C PHE A 5 8.25 -16.23 -5.01
N CYS A 6 9.03 -16.89 -4.20
CA CYS A 6 10.30 -17.50 -4.64
C CYS A 6 10.20 -18.99 -4.93
N LYS A 7 9.05 -19.62 -4.67
CA LYS A 7 8.78 -21.05 -4.86
C LYS A 7 9.71 -21.99 -4.05
N GLN A 8 10.54 -21.41 -3.16
CA GLN A 8 11.41 -22.19 -2.27
C GLN A 8 10.66 -22.61 -1.00
N SER A 9 11.23 -23.53 -0.22
CA SER A 9 10.64 -23.94 1.05
C SER A 9 10.37 -22.76 1.98
N SER A 10 9.20 -22.75 2.59
CA SER A 10 8.76 -21.76 3.59
C SER A 10 8.24 -22.43 4.88
N THR A 11 8.60 -23.70 5.09
CA THR A 11 8.09 -24.50 6.22
C THR A 11 8.54 -23.93 7.57
N ASP A 12 9.73 -23.37 7.65
CA ASP A 12 10.33 -22.84 8.88
C ASP A 12 10.16 -21.32 9.05
N THR A 13 9.25 -20.71 8.30
CA THR A 13 8.98 -19.26 8.35
C THR A 13 8.45 -18.85 9.73
N LYS A 14 8.97 -17.76 10.26
CA LYS A 14 8.61 -17.17 11.56
C LYS A 14 7.94 -15.82 11.44
N SER A 15 8.19 -15.10 10.35
CA SER A 15 7.63 -13.77 10.12
C SER A 15 6.17 -13.85 9.63
N ILE A 16 5.36 -12.94 10.15
CA ILE A 16 3.99 -12.74 9.71
C ILE A 16 4.01 -11.76 8.55
N GLU A 17 3.30 -12.08 7.46
CA GLU A 17 3.13 -11.22 6.31
C GLU A 17 1.79 -10.50 6.38
N HIS A 18 1.83 -9.17 6.21
CA HIS A 18 0.65 -8.32 6.16
C HIS A 18 0.36 -7.97 4.70
N ILE A 19 -0.80 -8.36 4.19
CA ILE A 19 -1.23 -8.07 2.81
C ILE A 19 -1.24 -6.56 2.58
N VAL A 20 -1.90 -5.81 3.45
CA VAL A 20 -1.75 -4.36 3.57
C VAL A 20 -0.79 -4.09 4.72
N PRO A 21 0.32 -3.36 4.52
CA PRO A 21 1.27 -3.08 5.59
C PRO A 21 0.64 -2.42 6.82
N GLU A 22 1.10 -2.77 8.03
CA GLU A 22 0.69 -2.10 9.28
C GLU A 22 0.92 -0.58 9.21
N SER A 23 1.95 -0.15 8.49
CA SER A 23 2.24 1.26 8.27
C SER A 23 1.18 2.00 7.41
N LEU A 24 0.19 1.29 6.89
CA LEU A 24 -1.01 1.85 6.24
C LEU A 24 -2.28 1.65 7.09
N GLY A 25 -2.12 1.33 8.39
CA GLY A 25 -3.23 1.21 9.33
C GLY A 25 -3.84 -0.21 9.43
N ASN A 26 -3.30 -1.19 8.72
CA ASN A 26 -3.77 -2.57 8.82
C ASN A 26 -3.28 -3.26 10.09
N THR A 27 -4.20 -3.91 10.80
CA THR A 27 -3.89 -4.72 11.99
C THR A 27 -4.39 -6.17 11.89
N LYS A 28 -5.20 -6.50 10.89
CA LYS A 28 -5.94 -7.78 10.84
C LYS A 28 -5.78 -8.55 9.53
N PHE A 29 -5.48 -7.88 8.42
CA PHE A 29 -5.42 -8.48 7.11
C PHE A 29 -4.02 -9.07 6.89
N ILE A 30 -3.85 -10.32 7.37
CA ILE A 30 -2.58 -11.05 7.42
C ILE A 30 -2.70 -12.41 6.74
N LEU A 31 -1.61 -12.84 6.09
CA LEU A 31 -1.52 -14.17 5.51
C LEU A 31 -1.25 -15.27 6.55
N PRO A 32 -1.71 -16.50 6.31
CA PRO A 32 -1.29 -17.65 7.09
C PRO A 32 0.23 -17.84 7.06
N LEU A 33 0.77 -18.31 8.19
CA LEU A 33 2.21 -18.53 8.33
C LEU A 33 2.74 -19.51 7.26
N GLY A 34 3.86 -19.17 6.64
CA GLY A 34 4.47 -20.01 5.62
C GLY A 34 4.05 -19.69 4.17
N TYR A 35 3.05 -18.84 3.94
CA TYR A 35 2.69 -18.41 2.59
C TYR A 35 3.82 -17.59 1.95
N VAL A 36 4.50 -16.77 2.72
CA VAL A 36 5.69 -16.00 2.31
C VAL A 36 6.86 -16.38 3.21
N CYS A 37 8.02 -16.73 2.65
CA CYS A 37 9.20 -17.06 3.45
C CYS A 37 9.85 -15.80 4.04
N ASP A 38 10.58 -15.94 5.16
CA ASP A 38 11.26 -14.83 5.85
C ASP A 38 12.16 -14.01 4.93
N LYS A 39 12.82 -14.65 3.95
CA LYS A 39 13.67 -13.96 2.98
C LYS A 39 12.87 -13.04 2.07
N CYS A 40 11.72 -13.49 1.57
CA CYS A 40 10.85 -12.68 0.72
C CYS A 40 10.16 -11.57 1.53
N ASN A 41 9.64 -11.88 2.73
CA ASN A 41 9.05 -10.88 3.62
C ASN A 41 10.04 -9.74 3.93
N ASN A 42 11.27 -10.06 4.35
CA ASN A 42 12.29 -9.04 4.60
C ASN A 42 12.69 -8.26 3.34
N TYR A 43 12.71 -8.92 2.19
CA TYR A 43 12.97 -8.27 0.91
C TYR A 43 11.86 -7.26 0.56
N PHE A 44 10.61 -7.68 0.61
CA PHE A 44 9.47 -6.82 0.31
C PHE A 44 9.38 -5.62 1.24
N ALA A 45 9.56 -5.82 2.53
CA ALA A 45 9.56 -4.73 3.50
C ALA A 45 10.57 -3.63 3.16
N ARG A 46 11.75 -4.00 2.64
CA ARG A 46 12.84 -3.08 2.34
C ARG A 46 12.80 -2.52 0.93
N GLU A 47 12.54 -3.36 -0.08
CA GLU A 47 12.72 -3.02 -1.49
C GLU A 47 11.41 -2.66 -2.22
N VAL A 48 10.26 -2.93 -1.60
CA VAL A 48 8.95 -2.69 -2.22
C VAL A 48 8.08 -1.81 -1.32
N GLU A 49 7.82 -2.23 -0.07
CA GLU A 49 6.92 -1.48 0.81
C GLU A 49 7.53 -0.16 1.26
N LYS A 50 8.79 -0.18 1.73
CA LYS A 50 9.45 1.04 2.18
C LYS A 50 9.51 2.12 1.10
N PRO A 51 9.93 1.86 -0.15
CA PRO A 51 9.89 2.85 -1.22
C PRO A 51 8.49 3.43 -1.46
N PHE A 52 7.44 2.62 -1.43
CA PHE A 52 6.06 3.07 -1.57
C PHE A 52 5.62 3.95 -0.40
N LEU A 53 5.86 3.50 0.83
CA LEU A 53 5.52 4.23 2.06
C LEU A 53 6.30 5.55 2.24
N GLU A 54 7.44 5.69 1.58
CA GLU A 54 8.28 6.90 1.58
C GLU A 54 7.90 7.89 0.47
N LEU A 55 6.96 7.55 -0.42
CA LEU A 55 6.40 8.52 -1.37
C LEU A 55 5.85 9.74 -0.60
N PRO A 56 6.06 10.96 -1.09
CA PRO A 56 5.65 12.18 -0.40
C PRO A 56 4.17 12.18 -0.01
N GLU A 57 3.30 11.70 -0.89
CA GLU A 57 1.86 11.60 -0.70
C GLU A 57 1.53 10.67 0.48
N LEU A 58 2.14 9.50 0.52
CA LEU A 58 1.91 8.50 1.58
C LEU A 58 2.51 8.95 2.92
N ARG A 59 3.65 9.61 2.90
CA ARG A 59 4.26 10.18 4.12
C ARG A 59 3.38 11.26 4.72
N LEU A 60 2.86 12.17 3.89
CA LEU A 60 1.96 13.24 4.34
C LEU A 60 0.66 12.68 4.89
N LEU A 61 0.01 11.75 4.16
CA LEU A 61 -1.18 11.07 4.61
C LEU A 61 -0.96 10.40 5.98
N ARG A 62 0.06 9.58 6.10
CA ARG A 62 0.38 8.88 7.35
C ARG A 62 0.71 9.80 8.50
N PHE A 63 1.40 10.92 8.23
CA PHE A 63 1.63 11.94 9.24
C PHE A 63 0.31 12.59 9.68
N GLN A 64 -0.55 12.96 8.74
CA GLN A 64 -1.81 13.66 9.01
C GLN A 64 -2.79 12.76 9.76
N GLU A 65 -2.91 11.50 9.34
CA GLU A 65 -3.79 10.50 9.97
C GLU A 65 -3.18 9.85 11.23
N GLY A 66 -1.96 10.21 11.58
CA GLY A 66 -1.30 9.67 12.77
C GLY A 66 -1.00 8.17 12.69
N VAL A 67 -0.74 7.64 11.48
CA VAL A 67 -0.48 6.21 11.26
C VAL A 67 0.99 5.86 11.54
N PRO A 68 1.28 5.12 12.62
CA PRO A 68 2.64 4.74 12.97
C PRO A 68 3.15 3.58 12.11
N ASN A 69 4.46 3.37 12.14
CA ASN A 69 5.07 2.15 11.62
C ASN A 69 5.09 1.03 12.69
N LYS A 70 5.59 -0.17 12.33
CA LYS A 70 5.77 -1.34 13.24
C LYS A 70 6.55 -1.03 14.53
N LYS A 71 7.31 0.08 14.59
CA LYS A 71 8.04 0.53 15.78
C LYS A 71 7.31 1.66 16.53
N ASN A 72 6.05 1.83 16.25
CA ASN A 72 5.18 2.87 16.82
C ASN A 72 5.71 4.30 16.59
N LYS A 73 6.40 4.54 15.45
CA LYS A 73 6.91 5.84 15.04
C LYS A 73 6.13 6.36 13.85
N MET A 74 5.60 7.56 13.96
CA MET A 74 4.99 8.27 12.85
C MET A 74 6.06 8.89 11.94
N PRO A 75 5.81 9.05 10.63
CA PRO A 75 6.73 9.76 9.75
C PRO A 75 6.91 11.21 10.22
N ALA A 76 8.10 11.75 10.03
CA ALA A 76 8.34 13.18 10.21
C ALA A 76 8.14 13.90 8.87
N ILE A 77 7.66 15.14 8.92
CA ILE A 77 7.54 16.01 7.74
C ILE A 77 8.40 17.27 7.91
N ASP A 78 8.85 17.80 6.79
CA ASP A 78 9.58 19.06 6.78
C ASP A 78 8.59 20.23 6.77
N GLY A 79 8.93 21.29 7.50
CA GLY A 79 8.16 22.52 7.59
C GLY A 79 9.05 23.76 7.67
N LEU A 80 8.42 24.91 7.74
CA LEU A 80 9.05 26.20 7.91
C LEU A 80 8.52 26.89 9.17
N LEU A 81 9.41 27.39 9.99
CA LEU A 81 9.08 28.26 11.09
C LEU A 81 9.26 29.71 10.64
N ASN A 82 8.22 30.53 10.83
CA ASN A 82 8.15 31.94 10.39
C ASN A 82 8.57 32.15 8.92
N GLY A 83 8.32 31.13 8.07
CA GLY A 83 8.63 31.16 6.64
C GLY A 83 10.12 30.99 6.28
N ASN A 84 11.04 31.04 7.23
CA ASN A 84 12.49 31.15 6.96
C ASN A 84 13.33 29.99 7.50
N TYR A 85 12.92 29.37 8.62
CA TYR A 85 13.72 28.33 9.28
C TYR A 85 13.15 26.96 9.01
N ARG A 86 13.98 26.07 8.44
CA ARG A 86 13.59 24.67 8.25
C ARG A 86 13.43 23.98 9.59
N ILE A 87 12.33 23.28 9.76
CA ILE A 87 12.03 22.47 10.93
C ILE A 87 11.60 21.08 10.49
N LYS A 88 11.70 20.11 11.40
CA LYS A 88 11.02 18.82 11.26
C LYS A 88 9.89 18.73 12.26
N LEU A 89 8.69 18.47 11.75
CA LEU A 89 7.53 18.21 12.60
C LEU A 89 7.39 16.70 12.78
N LYS A 90 7.29 16.27 14.03
CA LYS A 90 7.06 14.88 14.45
C LYS A 90 5.74 14.82 15.20
N ARG A 91 5.03 13.69 15.05
CA ARG A 91 3.88 13.36 15.86
C ARG A 91 4.21 12.22 16.80
N LYS A 92 3.67 12.29 18.00
CA LYS A 92 3.76 11.22 19.01
C LYS A 92 2.39 11.01 19.62
N LEU A 93 2.06 9.74 19.89
CA LEU A 93 0.93 9.41 20.74
C LEU A 93 1.42 9.51 22.21
N SER A 94 0.80 10.39 22.98
CA SER A 94 1.07 10.55 24.41
C SER A 94 -0.27 10.61 25.14
N HIS A 95 -0.52 9.70 26.08
CA HIS A 95 -1.74 9.65 26.88
C HIS A 95 -3.04 9.69 26.07
N ASN A 96 -3.08 8.96 24.93
CA ASN A 96 -4.18 8.94 23.94
C ASN A 96 -4.42 10.28 23.19
N GLU A 97 -3.49 11.22 23.29
CA GLU A 97 -3.51 12.45 22.51
C GLU A 97 -2.36 12.49 21.51
N VAL A 98 -2.60 13.09 20.34
CA VAL A 98 -1.56 13.31 19.34
C VAL A 98 -0.83 14.61 19.67
N VAL A 99 0.42 14.51 20.09
CA VAL A 99 1.28 15.64 20.37
C VAL A 99 2.18 15.92 19.16
N ASN A 100 2.22 17.19 18.73
CA ASN A 100 3.12 17.64 17.69
C ASN A 100 4.41 18.20 18.33
N GLU A 101 5.56 17.67 17.93
CA GLU A 101 6.88 18.16 18.33
C GLU A 101 7.59 18.76 17.13
N ALA A 102 8.06 20.01 17.27
CA ALA A 102 8.92 20.63 16.27
C ALA A 102 10.39 20.47 16.67
N GLU A 103 11.18 19.82 15.83
CA GLU A 103 12.63 19.77 15.92
C GLU A 103 13.19 20.99 15.18
N VAL A 104 13.73 21.94 15.96
CA VAL A 104 14.27 23.21 15.46
C VAL A 104 15.79 23.26 15.63
N THR A 105 16.47 24.01 14.74
CA THR A 105 17.90 24.27 14.90
C THR A 105 18.15 25.23 16.05
N PRO A 106 19.34 25.23 16.69
CA PRO A 106 19.67 26.18 17.74
C PRO A 106 19.48 27.65 17.31
N GLU A 107 19.85 27.99 16.07
CA GLU A 107 19.67 29.32 15.51
C GLU A 107 18.18 29.74 15.41
N ALA A 108 17.30 28.82 15.01
CA ALA A 108 15.87 29.06 14.97
C ALA A 108 15.28 29.18 16.39
N MET A 109 15.82 28.44 17.35
CA MET A 109 15.42 28.48 18.76
C MET A 109 15.76 29.82 19.39
N ASP A 110 17.01 30.34 19.21
CA ASP A 110 17.43 31.65 19.72
C ASP A 110 16.53 32.79 19.21
N LYS A 111 16.11 32.70 17.95
CA LYS A 111 15.19 33.71 17.37
C LYS A 111 13.77 33.58 17.91
N LEU A 112 13.29 32.38 18.22
CA LEU A 112 12.00 32.16 18.87
C LEU A 112 11.96 32.77 20.28
N PHE A 113 13.01 32.57 21.07
CA PHE A 113 13.08 33.10 22.45
C PHE A 113 13.22 34.63 22.49
N ASN A 114 13.82 35.20 21.46
CA ASN A 114 14.04 36.65 21.37
C ASN A 114 12.91 37.41 20.63
N ALA A 115 11.96 36.68 20.03
CA ALA A 115 10.82 37.28 19.31
C ALA A 115 9.66 37.54 20.26
N SER A 116 9.17 38.77 20.32
CA SER A 116 7.93 39.12 20.99
C SER A 116 6.67 38.69 20.19
N GLU A 117 6.86 38.09 19.02
CA GLU A 117 5.81 37.72 18.07
C GLU A 117 5.43 36.25 18.17
N LYS A 118 4.20 35.94 17.76
CA LYS A 118 3.72 34.55 17.69
C LYS A 118 4.53 33.78 16.64
N ALA A 119 4.99 32.59 17.02
CA ALA A 119 5.64 31.66 16.08
C ALA A 119 4.60 31.04 15.12
N THR A 120 4.85 31.10 13.82
CA THR A 120 4.02 30.48 12.77
C THR A 120 4.75 29.29 12.19
N ILE A 121 4.11 28.12 12.18
CA ILE A 121 4.63 26.92 11.54
C ILE A 121 3.84 26.69 10.25
N ILE A 122 4.55 26.60 9.13
CA ILE A 122 3.99 26.27 7.82
C ILE A 122 4.44 24.85 7.48
N VAL A 123 3.48 23.96 7.22
CA VAL A 123 3.72 22.56 6.85
C VAL A 123 2.90 22.19 5.62
N PRO A 124 3.40 21.28 4.77
CA PRO A 124 2.57 20.71 3.71
C PRO A 124 1.42 19.91 4.33
N ALA A 125 0.26 19.96 3.71
CA ALA A 125 -0.90 19.16 4.05
C ALA A 125 -1.19 18.16 2.93
N PHE A 126 -1.65 16.97 3.27
CA PHE A 126 -2.21 16.04 2.31
C PHE A 126 -3.58 16.57 1.85
N THR A 127 -3.82 16.52 0.55
CA THR A 127 -5.10 16.91 -0.05
C THR A 127 -5.71 15.80 -0.88
N ASN A 128 -6.99 15.89 -1.18
CA ASN A 128 -7.68 14.87 -1.97
C ASN A 128 -7.21 14.80 -3.43
N GLU A 129 -6.54 15.82 -3.94
CA GLU A 129 -5.94 15.84 -5.28
C GLU A 129 -4.59 15.12 -5.35
N MET A 130 -3.97 14.84 -4.20
CA MET A 130 -2.69 14.13 -4.16
C MET A 130 -2.92 12.65 -4.43
N LEU A 131 -2.24 12.15 -5.46
CA LEU A 131 -2.22 10.73 -5.83
C LEU A 131 -0.76 10.26 -5.94
N PRO A 132 -0.45 9.04 -5.50
CA PRO A 132 0.86 8.44 -5.75
C PRO A 132 1.14 8.34 -7.25
N PRO A 133 2.41 8.39 -7.66
CA PRO A 133 2.77 8.30 -9.08
C PRO A 133 2.47 6.89 -9.64
N ASN A 134 1.97 6.82 -10.87
CA ASN A 134 1.85 5.58 -11.63
C ASN A 134 3.23 5.19 -12.18
N ASN A 135 3.99 4.44 -11.40
CA ASN A 135 5.35 4.02 -11.73
C ASN A 135 5.68 2.63 -11.16
N ALA A 136 6.90 2.18 -11.39
CA ALA A 136 7.36 0.86 -10.93
C ALA A 136 7.31 0.68 -9.39
N ILE A 137 7.42 1.75 -8.59
CA ILE A 137 7.31 1.66 -7.14
C ILE A 137 5.88 1.25 -6.76
N THR A 138 4.90 1.97 -7.31
CA THR A 138 3.49 1.72 -7.04
C THR A 138 3.05 0.37 -7.62
N SER A 139 3.39 0.08 -8.88
CA SER A 139 2.94 -1.17 -9.51
C SER A 139 3.55 -2.43 -8.88
N ARG A 140 4.81 -2.39 -8.42
CA ARG A 140 5.42 -3.52 -7.68
C ARG A 140 4.75 -3.74 -6.33
N PHE A 141 4.40 -2.66 -5.63
CA PHE A 141 3.67 -2.74 -4.38
C PHE A 141 2.28 -3.36 -4.58
N LEU A 142 1.55 -2.93 -5.60
CA LEU A 142 0.24 -3.49 -5.95
C LEU A 142 0.35 -4.96 -6.38
N ALA A 143 1.34 -5.32 -7.19
CA ALA A 143 1.57 -6.69 -7.63
C ALA A 143 1.86 -7.64 -6.45
N LYS A 144 2.60 -7.17 -5.42
CA LYS A 144 2.80 -7.91 -4.17
C LYS A 144 1.46 -8.14 -3.47
N MET A 145 0.72 -7.06 -3.23
CA MET A 145 -0.57 -7.13 -2.53
C MET A 145 -1.59 -8.00 -3.28
N ALA A 146 -1.63 -7.90 -4.60
CA ALA A 146 -2.54 -8.67 -5.45
C ALA A 146 -2.35 -10.18 -5.26
N LEU A 147 -1.11 -10.65 -5.34
CA LEU A 147 -0.80 -12.07 -5.14
C LEU A 147 -1.10 -12.55 -3.73
N GLU A 148 -0.82 -11.73 -2.73
CA GLU A 148 -1.09 -12.06 -1.33
C GLU A 148 -2.59 -12.07 -1.02
N ALA A 149 -3.32 -11.08 -1.50
CA ALA A 149 -4.78 -11.03 -1.36
C ALA A 149 -5.47 -12.20 -2.09
N PHE A 150 -4.95 -12.57 -3.27
CA PHE A 150 -5.46 -13.71 -4.01
C PHE A 150 -5.21 -15.02 -3.27
N ALA A 151 -4.02 -15.21 -2.73
CA ALA A 151 -3.71 -16.37 -1.90
C ALA A 151 -4.57 -16.44 -0.63
N ASP A 152 -4.87 -15.29 0.00
CA ASP A 152 -5.78 -15.23 1.15
C ASP A 152 -7.22 -15.57 0.78
N LYS A 153 -7.71 -15.10 -0.37
CA LYS A 153 -9.06 -15.41 -0.87
C LYS A 153 -9.25 -16.91 -1.14
N LEU A 154 -8.18 -17.62 -1.49
CA LEU A 154 -8.19 -19.05 -1.80
C LEU A 154 -7.82 -19.94 -0.59
N LYS A 155 -7.44 -19.40 0.55
CA LYS A 155 -6.83 -20.14 1.67
C LYS A 155 -7.66 -21.29 2.22
N ASP A 156 -8.99 -21.22 2.10
CA ASP A 156 -9.92 -22.24 2.59
C ASP A 156 -10.16 -23.37 1.56
N ILE A 157 -9.56 -23.26 0.37
CA ILE A 157 -9.59 -24.27 -0.67
C ILE A 157 -8.36 -25.17 -0.51
N GLU A 158 -8.59 -26.49 -0.44
CA GLU A 158 -7.52 -27.47 -0.29
C GLU A 158 -6.51 -27.38 -1.44
N ASN A 159 -5.23 -27.42 -1.10
CA ASN A 159 -4.07 -27.30 -2.03
C ASN A 159 -3.97 -26.00 -2.81
N SER A 160 -4.85 -25.03 -2.61
CA SER A 160 -4.88 -23.77 -3.38
C SER A 160 -3.55 -23.01 -3.40
N LEU A 161 -2.82 -22.99 -2.28
CA LEU A 161 -1.50 -22.33 -2.26
C LEU A 161 -0.50 -23.09 -3.14
N GLU A 162 -0.52 -24.42 -3.14
CA GLU A 162 0.40 -25.21 -3.98
C GLU A 162 0.08 -25.02 -5.46
N ASP A 163 -1.21 -25.03 -5.80
CA ASP A 163 -1.67 -24.77 -7.16
C ASP A 163 -1.26 -23.36 -7.61
N LEU A 164 -1.54 -22.33 -6.82
CA LEU A 164 -1.16 -20.96 -7.12
C LEU A 164 0.36 -20.78 -7.27
N VAL A 165 1.16 -21.44 -6.42
CA VAL A 165 2.63 -21.38 -6.50
C VAL A 165 3.16 -22.08 -7.75
N ASN A 166 2.55 -23.19 -8.16
CA ASN A 166 2.98 -23.96 -9.33
C ASN A 166 2.45 -23.37 -10.64
N ASP A 167 1.38 -22.57 -10.58
CA ASP A 167 0.82 -21.91 -11.76
C ASP A 167 1.81 -20.91 -12.37
N THR A 168 2.15 -21.14 -13.63
CA THR A 168 3.10 -20.34 -14.40
C THR A 168 2.50 -19.05 -14.98
N GLU A 169 1.17 -18.95 -15.08
CA GLU A 169 0.49 -17.74 -15.55
C GLU A 169 0.74 -16.55 -14.64
N PHE A 170 0.89 -16.78 -13.33
CA PHE A 170 1.26 -15.74 -12.36
C PHE A 170 2.77 -15.47 -12.27
N ASP A 171 3.62 -16.13 -13.04
CA ASP A 171 5.08 -15.93 -12.93
C ASP A 171 5.51 -14.54 -13.40
N MET A 172 4.81 -13.96 -14.36
CA MET A 172 5.13 -12.61 -14.84
C MET A 172 4.90 -11.56 -13.75
N ILE A 173 3.72 -11.53 -13.13
CA ILE A 173 3.42 -10.59 -12.04
C ILE A 173 4.24 -10.88 -10.78
N ARG A 174 4.50 -12.15 -10.48
CA ARG A 174 5.35 -12.60 -9.37
C ARG A 174 6.78 -12.06 -9.51
N ASN A 175 7.35 -12.16 -10.72
CA ASN A 175 8.66 -11.64 -11.02
C ASN A 175 8.68 -10.11 -11.05
N HIS A 176 7.61 -9.47 -11.52
CA HIS A 176 7.48 -8.03 -11.45
C HIS A 176 7.48 -7.53 -10.00
N ALA A 177 6.62 -8.09 -9.15
CA ALA A 177 6.57 -7.74 -7.73
C ALA A 177 7.94 -7.88 -7.05
N ARG A 178 8.59 -9.04 -7.28
CA ARG A 178 9.81 -9.43 -6.59
C ARG A 178 11.06 -8.77 -7.17
N LEU A 179 11.22 -8.74 -8.47
CA LEU A 179 12.46 -8.36 -9.15
C LEU A 179 12.33 -7.06 -9.96
N GLY A 180 11.11 -6.58 -10.22
CA GLY A 180 10.90 -5.43 -11.09
C GLY A 180 11.31 -5.69 -12.54
N THR A 181 11.11 -6.92 -13.01
CA THR A 181 11.55 -7.35 -14.36
C THR A 181 10.82 -6.65 -15.49
N THR A 182 9.59 -6.23 -15.24
CA THR A 182 8.79 -5.47 -16.22
C THR A 182 8.92 -3.98 -15.93
N LYS A 183 9.55 -3.24 -16.83
CA LYS A 183 9.82 -1.81 -16.64
C LYS A 183 8.56 -0.97 -16.53
N ASN A 184 7.51 -1.37 -17.24
CA ASN A 184 6.23 -0.68 -17.26
C ASN A 184 5.12 -1.70 -17.06
N TRP A 185 4.63 -1.79 -15.83
CA TRP A 185 3.40 -2.52 -15.50
C TRP A 185 2.37 -1.46 -15.11
N PRO A 186 1.45 -1.10 -16.02
CA PRO A 186 0.51 -0.02 -15.76
C PRO A 186 -0.46 -0.39 -14.63
N CYS A 187 -0.91 0.61 -13.90
CA CYS A 187 -1.99 0.48 -12.94
C CYS A 187 -2.91 1.69 -13.06
N SER A 188 -4.19 1.53 -12.72
CA SER A 188 -5.11 2.65 -12.57
C SER A 188 -4.98 3.21 -11.16
N ILE A 189 -5.01 4.53 -11.02
CA ILE A 189 -4.96 5.22 -9.73
C ILE A 189 -5.94 6.38 -9.78
N ARG A 190 -6.98 6.35 -8.94
CA ARG A 190 -7.99 7.41 -8.91
C ARG A 190 -8.51 7.65 -7.49
N ARG A 191 -8.97 8.87 -7.22
CA ARG A 191 -9.69 9.20 -6.00
C ARG A 191 -11.16 8.76 -6.14
N ILE A 192 -11.65 7.94 -5.21
CA ILE A 192 -13.05 7.48 -5.20
C ILE A 192 -13.87 8.10 -4.07
N TYR A 193 -13.22 8.46 -2.96
CA TYR A 193 -13.80 9.25 -1.87
C TYR A 193 -12.72 10.02 -1.11
N ASN A 194 -13.11 11.02 -0.35
CA ASN A 194 -12.19 11.81 0.45
C ASN A 194 -11.54 10.97 1.54
N TYR A 195 -10.23 11.14 1.73
CA TYR A 195 -9.46 10.34 2.70
C TYR A 195 -10.00 10.45 4.15
N ASP A 196 -10.63 11.58 4.50
CA ASP A 196 -11.21 11.88 5.81
C ASP A 196 -12.69 11.54 5.93
N LYS A 197 -13.29 10.86 4.92
CA LYS A 197 -14.68 10.46 4.93
C LYS A 197 -14.96 9.50 6.08
N ILE A 198 -15.94 9.83 6.89
CA ILE A 198 -16.47 8.97 7.95
C ILE A 198 -17.65 8.17 7.39
N TRP A 199 -17.61 6.88 7.62
CA TRP A 199 -18.63 5.93 7.23
C TRP A 199 -19.40 5.47 8.48
N GLU A 200 -20.70 5.26 8.32
CA GLU A 200 -21.55 4.58 9.30
C GLU A 200 -21.64 3.10 8.91
N TYR A 201 -21.21 2.24 9.80
CA TYR A 201 -21.26 0.79 9.63
C TYR A 201 -22.60 0.23 10.12
N SER A 202 -22.94 -1.00 9.70
CA SER A 202 -24.19 -1.67 10.00
C SER A 202 -24.43 -1.89 11.49
N ASP A 203 -23.40 -1.85 12.31
CA ASP A 203 -23.45 -1.93 13.78
C ASP A 203 -23.63 -0.57 14.48
N GLY A 204 -23.79 0.50 13.69
CA GLY A 204 -23.92 1.89 14.18
C GLY A 204 -22.59 2.54 14.57
N LEU A 205 -21.46 1.89 14.38
CA LEU A 205 -20.15 2.50 14.56
C LEU A 205 -19.83 3.44 13.39
N HIS A 206 -19.05 4.46 13.69
CA HIS A 206 -18.55 5.40 12.69
C HIS A 206 -17.04 5.28 12.60
N GLY A 207 -16.50 5.28 11.41
CA GLY A 207 -15.06 5.20 11.20
C GLY A 207 -14.63 5.50 9.78
N GLN A 208 -13.32 5.68 9.61
CA GLN A 208 -12.72 5.80 8.29
C GLN A 208 -12.48 4.41 7.70
N MET A 209 -12.74 4.27 6.41
CA MET A 209 -12.35 3.09 5.67
C MET A 209 -10.89 3.25 5.24
N VAL A 210 -10.00 2.56 5.93
CA VAL A 210 -8.56 2.64 5.69
C VAL A 210 -8.17 1.85 4.46
N HIS A 211 -8.71 0.64 4.32
CA HIS A 211 -8.49 -0.22 3.15
C HIS A 211 -9.69 -1.13 2.88
N GLU A 212 -9.91 -1.39 1.60
CA GLU A 212 -10.86 -2.35 1.07
C GLU A 212 -10.30 -2.94 -0.21
N SER A 213 -10.48 -4.23 -0.48
CA SER A 213 -9.98 -4.84 -1.70
C SER A 213 -10.92 -5.91 -2.22
N ASP A 214 -10.94 -6.05 -3.55
CA ASP A 214 -11.64 -7.14 -4.25
C ASP A 214 -10.94 -7.51 -5.55
N PHE A 215 -11.48 -8.52 -6.24
CA PHE A 215 -11.03 -8.98 -7.55
C PHE A 215 -12.14 -8.81 -8.56
N LEU A 216 -11.76 -8.27 -9.71
CA LEU A 216 -12.64 -8.12 -10.85
C LEU A 216 -12.19 -9.07 -11.97
N LEU A 217 -13.11 -9.87 -12.49
CA LEU A 217 -12.91 -10.76 -13.62
C LEU A 217 -13.56 -10.13 -14.83
N ILE A 218 -12.77 -9.75 -15.84
CA ILE A 218 -13.27 -9.15 -17.07
C ILE A 218 -13.07 -10.17 -18.19
N PRO A 219 -14.16 -10.68 -18.81
CA PRO A 219 -14.04 -11.58 -19.94
C PRO A 219 -13.35 -10.87 -21.11
N VAL A 220 -12.32 -11.50 -21.67
CA VAL A 220 -11.71 -11.04 -22.93
C VAL A 220 -12.59 -11.56 -24.07
N GLU A 221 -13.04 -10.67 -24.96
CA GLU A 221 -13.82 -11.07 -26.15
C GLU A 221 -13.03 -12.08 -26.98
N LYS A 222 -13.67 -13.19 -27.30
CA LYS A 222 -13.09 -14.21 -28.19
C LYS A 222 -12.90 -13.63 -29.58
N ASN A 223 -11.68 -13.69 -30.09
CA ASN A 223 -11.51 -13.75 -31.53
C ASN A 223 -12.36 -14.90 -32.10
N ASP A 224 -13.05 -14.64 -33.19
CA ASP A 224 -14.11 -15.42 -33.91
C ASP A 224 -13.88 -16.92 -34.14
N ASN A 225 -13.22 -17.63 -33.25
CA ASN A 225 -13.00 -19.06 -33.39
C ASN A 225 -13.94 -19.84 -32.43
N PRO A 226 -15.07 -20.39 -32.95
CA PRO A 226 -16.08 -21.03 -32.10
C PRO A 226 -15.65 -22.36 -31.46
N SER A 227 -14.41 -22.81 -31.67
CA SER A 227 -13.91 -24.10 -31.19
C SER A 227 -13.16 -24.07 -29.87
N THR A 228 -12.99 -22.91 -29.25
CA THR A 228 -12.34 -22.81 -27.90
C THR A 228 -13.37 -22.49 -26.83
N GLU A 229 -13.69 -23.47 -26.02
CA GLU A 229 -14.62 -23.43 -24.89
C GLU A 229 -14.05 -22.65 -23.66
N TYR A 230 -12.85 -22.09 -23.78
CA TYR A 230 -12.20 -21.37 -22.68
C TYR A 230 -12.54 -19.88 -22.75
N ILE A 231 -13.22 -19.40 -21.73
CA ILE A 231 -13.39 -17.95 -21.50
C ILE A 231 -12.04 -17.45 -20.97
N MET A 232 -11.30 -16.74 -21.80
CA MET A 232 -10.15 -15.97 -21.31
C MET A 232 -10.70 -14.79 -20.51
N ALA A 233 -10.16 -14.58 -19.33
CA ALA A 233 -10.53 -13.44 -18.51
C ALA A 233 -9.27 -12.76 -17.96
N GLU A 234 -9.28 -11.45 -17.96
CA GLU A 234 -8.31 -10.68 -17.20
C GLU A 234 -8.73 -10.64 -15.73
N ILE A 235 -7.76 -10.76 -14.83
CA ILE A 235 -7.97 -10.71 -13.39
C ILE A 235 -7.38 -9.42 -12.89
N TYR A 236 -8.24 -8.54 -12.42
CA TYR A 236 -7.80 -7.28 -11.80
C TYR A 236 -7.90 -7.37 -10.29
N PHE A 237 -6.82 -7.05 -9.61
CA PHE A 237 -6.85 -6.74 -8.20
C PHE A 237 -7.15 -5.25 -8.04
N VAL A 238 -8.19 -4.95 -7.29
CA VAL A 238 -8.62 -3.59 -6.99
C VAL A 238 -8.52 -3.37 -5.49
N VAL A 239 -7.87 -2.30 -5.08
CA VAL A 239 -7.74 -1.95 -3.66
C VAL A 239 -7.94 -0.46 -3.46
N ALA A 240 -8.78 -0.09 -2.52
CA ALA A 240 -8.89 1.26 -2.01
C ALA A 240 -8.02 1.42 -0.76
N LEU A 241 -7.15 2.42 -0.75
CA LEU A 241 -6.33 2.82 0.40
C LEU A 241 -6.61 4.30 0.69
N TRP A 242 -7.23 4.58 1.82
CA TRP A 242 -7.58 5.96 2.21
C TRP A 242 -8.30 6.74 1.10
N GLY A 243 -9.24 6.09 0.43
CA GLY A 243 -10.03 6.67 -0.66
C GLY A 243 -9.30 6.82 -2.00
N ILE A 244 -8.07 6.35 -2.12
CA ILE A 244 -7.39 6.17 -3.39
C ILE A 244 -7.61 4.73 -3.83
N GLU A 245 -8.26 4.55 -4.97
CA GLU A 245 -8.40 3.26 -5.61
C GLU A 245 -7.22 3.00 -6.54
N PHE A 246 -6.71 1.79 -6.44
CA PHE A 246 -5.67 1.24 -7.30
C PHE A 246 -6.21 -0.01 -7.96
N ALA A 247 -5.92 -0.18 -9.26
CA ALA A 247 -6.18 -1.43 -9.95
C ALA A 247 -4.96 -1.88 -10.74
N ILE A 248 -4.69 -3.19 -10.72
CA ILE A 248 -3.61 -3.82 -11.48
C ILE A 248 -4.09 -5.11 -12.09
N ASN A 249 -3.78 -5.33 -13.37
CA ASN A 249 -4.04 -6.61 -14.04
C ASN A 249 -3.04 -7.66 -13.57
N MET A 250 -3.51 -8.79 -13.10
CA MET A 250 -2.66 -9.90 -12.63
C MET A 250 -2.19 -10.81 -13.76
N ALA A 251 -2.89 -10.80 -14.89
CA ALA A 251 -2.59 -11.67 -16.04
C ALA A 251 -1.53 -11.07 -16.99
N GLY A 252 -1.38 -9.73 -17.01
CA GLY A 252 -0.44 -9.08 -17.93
C GLY A 252 -0.23 -7.59 -17.65
N PRO A 253 0.77 -6.97 -18.29
CA PRO A 253 1.10 -5.56 -18.11
C PRO A 253 0.18 -4.63 -18.93
N GLU A 254 -1.12 -4.84 -18.85
CA GLU A 254 -2.17 -4.10 -19.55
C GLU A 254 -3.23 -3.66 -18.54
N ILE A 255 -3.88 -2.53 -18.78
CA ILE A 255 -4.89 -1.96 -17.88
C ILE A 255 -6.18 -1.55 -18.62
N SER A 256 -6.19 -1.63 -19.95
CA SER A 256 -7.29 -1.16 -20.79
C SER A 256 -8.62 -1.80 -20.44
N GLY A 257 -8.65 -3.11 -20.18
CA GLY A 257 -9.89 -3.81 -19.82
C GLY A 257 -10.53 -3.25 -18.54
N TYR A 258 -9.73 -2.75 -17.59
CA TYR A 258 -10.25 -2.07 -16.40
C TYR A 258 -10.71 -0.64 -16.69
N GLU A 259 -10.03 0.07 -17.57
CA GLU A 259 -10.38 1.45 -17.94
C GLU A 259 -11.66 1.50 -18.77
N ASP A 260 -11.91 0.47 -19.56
CA ASP A 260 -13.12 0.33 -20.41
C ASP A 260 -14.34 -0.19 -19.62
N TRP A 261 -14.13 -0.81 -18.45
CA TRP A 261 -15.16 -1.34 -17.54
C TRP A 261 -15.75 -0.23 -16.66
#